data_1f5dab03c565fe3254edc9af7ecc6b89
#
_entry.id   1f5dab03c565fe3254edc9af7ecc6b89
#
_cell.length_a   1.000
_cell.length_b   1.000
_cell.length_c   1.000
_cell.angle_alpha   90.00
_cell.angle_beta   90.00
_cell.angle_gamma   90.00
#
_symmetry.space_group_name_H-M   'P 1'
#
loop_
_entity.id
_entity.type
_entity.pdbx_description
1 polymer ?
#
loop_
_entity_poly.entity_id
_entity_poly.type
_entity_poly.pdbx_seq_one_letter_code
_entity_poly.pdbx_strand_id
1 'polypeptide(L)'
;MLFRSFAIAETPTTITGESSQVTVTRVPASSASVDSSLADLFAQSTSTDLFNSLNLAHMDVVVVSVARGVVAPQPIVITHTLNGDGSVYFPRLVINAAENSEVTVVERFISDDGVRSLVVPVLDARAAQSARVRYLAINELGDKSWQIGEHDSVGERDSDTLLATVALGGDYARVSTAARLRGQGSNTRQVALYFAGGTQMHDFRTLQEHAAPRTTSDLLFKGAVQDTAKSVYTGLIKIHNNAKGSVAYQTNRNLTLSHGAWAESVPNLEIETNDVKCSHASTVGPIDEDQLFYLESRGVNPDVAQRLVVLGFFDEVLAQLPVGDLAAPLRQRVAQKLSIGDRS
;
A
#
# COMPACT_ATOMS: atom_id res chain seq x y z
N MET A 1 -24.27 -8.63 7.46
CA MET A 1 -25.20 -9.18 6.44
C MET A 1 -24.70 -9.09 4.99
N LEU A 2 -23.63 -8.32 4.73
CA LEU A 2 -23.08 -8.08 3.38
C LEU A 2 -22.48 -9.34 2.70
N PHE A 3 -21.90 -10.26 3.44
CA PHE A 3 -21.17 -11.42 2.87
C PHE A 3 -22.03 -12.60 2.41
N ARG A 4 -23.34 -12.62 2.68
CA ARG A 4 -24.20 -13.75 2.27
C ARG A 4 -24.56 -13.78 0.78
N SER A 5 -24.23 -12.75 0.03
CA SER A 5 -24.56 -12.60 -1.39
C SER A 5 -23.36 -12.61 -2.33
N PHE A 6 -22.13 -12.80 -1.83
CA PHE A 6 -20.94 -12.86 -2.66
C PHE A 6 -20.56 -14.30 -2.97
N ALA A 7 -20.22 -14.57 -4.23
CA ALA A 7 -19.67 -15.86 -4.67
C ALA A 7 -18.14 -15.77 -4.74
N ILE A 8 -17.46 -16.81 -4.26
CA ILE A 8 -16.01 -16.92 -4.43
C ILE A 8 -15.72 -17.12 -5.92
N ALA A 9 -14.86 -16.30 -6.48
CA ALA A 9 -14.44 -16.34 -7.87
C ALA A 9 -12.92 -16.41 -7.99
N GLU A 10 -12.45 -17.08 -9.05
CA GLU A 10 -11.04 -17.02 -9.44
C GLU A 10 -10.65 -15.57 -9.79
N THR A 11 -9.47 -15.14 -9.37
CA THR A 11 -8.99 -13.77 -9.61
C THR A 11 -8.47 -13.63 -11.04
N PRO A 12 -9.13 -12.88 -11.93
CA PRO A 12 -8.63 -12.64 -13.28
C PRO A 12 -7.35 -11.80 -13.21
N THR A 13 -6.22 -12.45 -13.48
CA THR A 13 -4.89 -11.86 -13.31
C THR A 13 -4.10 -11.90 -14.62
N THR A 14 -3.53 -10.75 -14.99
CA THR A 14 -2.53 -10.65 -16.06
C THR A 14 -1.18 -10.27 -15.47
N ILE A 15 -0.10 -10.83 -16.02
CA ILE A 15 1.27 -10.60 -15.57
C ILE A 15 2.10 -10.18 -16.78
N THR A 16 2.89 -9.12 -16.60
CA THR A 16 3.85 -8.62 -17.58
C THR A 16 5.17 -8.28 -16.91
N GLY A 17 6.25 -8.13 -17.69
CA GLY A 17 7.58 -7.85 -17.14
C GLY A 17 8.35 -9.12 -16.76
N GLU A 18 7.86 -10.31 -17.11
CA GLU A 18 8.57 -11.56 -16.88
C GLU A 18 9.89 -11.60 -17.66
N SER A 19 10.87 -12.25 -17.08
CA SER A 19 12.20 -12.45 -17.70
C SER A 19 12.76 -13.83 -17.32
N SER A 20 13.74 -14.32 -18.05
CA SER A 20 14.41 -15.58 -17.71
C SER A 20 15.18 -15.55 -16.38
N GLN A 21 15.36 -14.35 -15.80
CA GLN A 21 16.11 -14.14 -14.56
C GLN A 21 15.21 -14.14 -13.30
N VAL A 22 13.90 -14.02 -13.49
CA VAL A 22 12.92 -13.98 -12.41
C VAL A 22 11.87 -15.05 -12.66
N THR A 23 11.69 -15.94 -11.70
CA THR A 23 10.66 -16.97 -11.80
C THR A 23 9.34 -16.42 -11.30
N VAL A 24 8.30 -16.44 -12.16
CA VAL A 24 6.94 -16.11 -11.80
C VAL A 24 6.07 -17.37 -11.95
N THR A 25 5.47 -17.79 -10.86
CA THR A 25 4.59 -18.98 -10.83
C THR A 25 3.20 -18.56 -10.39
N ARG A 26 2.18 -18.99 -11.13
CA ARG A 26 0.79 -18.83 -10.73
C ARG A 26 0.23 -20.16 -10.27
N VAL A 27 -0.37 -20.20 -9.08
CA VAL A 27 -1.02 -21.37 -8.50
C VAL A 27 -2.48 -21.01 -8.23
N PRO A 28 -3.44 -21.55 -8.98
CA PRO A 28 -4.85 -21.24 -8.79
C PRO A 28 -5.37 -21.80 -7.46
N ALA A 29 -6.44 -21.21 -6.94
CA ALA A 29 -7.05 -21.55 -5.65
C ALA A 29 -7.34 -23.06 -5.48
N SER A 30 -7.74 -23.74 -6.55
CA SER A 30 -8.01 -25.20 -6.55
C SER A 30 -6.79 -26.07 -6.21
N SER A 31 -5.58 -25.56 -6.40
CA SER A 31 -4.32 -26.28 -6.16
C SER A 31 -3.48 -25.68 -5.02
N ALA A 32 -3.68 -24.40 -4.67
CA ALA A 32 -2.84 -23.69 -3.73
C ALA A 32 -2.80 -24.30 -2.32
N SER A 33 -3.91 -24.87 -1.87
CA SER A 33 -4.01 -25.53 -0.55
C SER A 33 -3.33 -26.91 -0.50
N VAL A 34 -2.94 -27.44 -1.66
CA VAL A 34 -2.36 -28.81 -1.79
C VAL A 34 -0.86 -28.74 -2.10
N ASP A 35 -0.34 -27.57 -2.50
CA ASP A 35 1.06 -27.40 -2.84
C ASP A 35 1.93 -27.28 -1.57
N SER A 36 2.63 -28.36 -1.22
CA SER A 36 3.51 -28.41 -0.05
C SER A 36 4.70 -27.43 -0.14
N SER A 37 5.09 -27.00 -1.34
CA SER A 37 6.16 -26.01 -1.52
C SER A 37 5.77 -24.61 -1.04
N LEU A 38 4.48 -24.32 -0.97
CA LEU A 38 3.93 -23.06 -0.47
C LEU A 38 3.66 -23.13 1.05
N ALA A 39 3.51 -24.33 1.64
CA ALA A 39 3.18 -24.51 3.04
C ALA A 39 4.20 -23.82 3.97
N ASP A 40 5.49 -23.93 3.68
CA ASP A 40 6.56 -23.30 4.46
C ASP A 40 6.53 -21.77 4.35
N LEU A 41 6.12 -21.22 3.20
CA LEU A 41 5.96 -19.78 2.99
C LEU A 41 4.79 -19.23 3.82
N PHE A 42 3.70 -19.98 3.92
CA PHE A 42 2.50 -19.57 4.65
C PHE A 42 2.55 -19.85 6.14
N ALA A 43 3.28 -20.88 6.57
CA ALA A 43 3.49 -21.19 7.99
C ALA A 43 4.15 -20.04 8.78
N GLN A 44 4.80 -19.10 8.10
CA GLN A 44 5.41 -17.92 8.68
C GLN A 44 4.48 -16.70 8.72
N SER A 45 3.27 -16.80 8.18
CA SER A 45 2.27 -15.74 8.31
C SER A 45 1.87 -15.60 9.77
N THR A 46 2.11 -14.43 10.35
CA THR A 46 1.84 -14.14 11.77
C THR A 46 0.50 -13.46 11.97
N SER A 47 -0.25 -13.22 10.91
CA SER A 47 -1.53 -12.53 10.99
C SER A 47 -2.61 -13.43 11.59
N THR A 48 -3.34 -12.87 12.55
CA THR A 48 -4.54 -13.46 13.14
C THR A 48 -5.83 -12.83 12.59
N ASP A 49 -5.71 -11.99 11.54
CA ASP A 49 -6.86 -11.32 10.93
C ASP A 49 -7.75 -12.33 10.20
N LEU A 50 -9.06 -12.18 10.38
CA LEU A 50 -10.06 -13.05 9.76
C LEU A 50 -9.95 -13.05 8.22
N PHE A 51 -9.68 -11.90 7.62
CA PHE A 51 -9.59 -11.78 6.16
C PHE A 51 -8.35 -12.47 5.60
N ASN A 52 -7.22 -12.45 6.32
CA ASN A 52 -6.05 -13.25 5.94
C ASN A 52 -6.35 -14.75 6.04
N SER A 53 -7.07 -15.20 7.08
CA SER A 53 -7.49 -16.60 7.21
C SER A 53 -8.42 -17.03 6.05
N LEU A 54 -9.34 -16.16 5.63
CA LEU A 54 -10.19 -16.39 4.46
C LEU A 54 -9.36 -16.41 3.16
N ASN A 55 -8.39 -15.50 3.02
CA ASN A 55 -7.49 -15.51 1.88
C ASN A 55 -6.72 -16.83 1.81
N LEU A 56 -6.12 -17.30 2.91
CA LEU A 56 -5.40 -18.59 2.98
C LEU A 56 -6.27 -19.79 2.56
N ALA A 57 -7.58 -19.74 2.84
CA ALA A 57 -8.51 -20.83 2.50
C ALA A 57 -8.93 -20.83 1.01
N HIS A 58 -8.82 -19.71 0.31
CA HIS A 58 -9.38 -19.53 -1.04
C HIS A 58 -8.43 -18.83 -2.02
N MET A 59 -7.16 -18.71 -1.69
CA MET A 59 -6.19 -17.87 -2.40
C MET A 59 -5.88 -18.33 -3.82
N ASP A 60 -5.82 -17.36 -4.74
CA ASP A 60 -5.10 -17.45 -6.00
C ASP A 60 -3.70 -16.88 -5.80
N VAL A 61 -2.67 -17.70 -5.92
CA VAL A 61 -1.29 -17.31 -5.56
C VAL A 61 -0.47 -16.96 -6.79
N VAL A 62 0.23 -15.83 -6.72
CA VAL A 62 1.33 -15.48 -7.62
C VAL A 62 2.61 -15.46 -6.79
N VAL A 63 3.59 -16.24 -7.17
CA VAL A 63 4.92 -16.27 -6.53
C VAL A 63 5.94 -15.65 -7.47
N VAL A 64 6.61 -14.60 -7.00
CA VAL A 64 7.74 -13.94 -7.67
C VAL A 64 9.00 -14.31 -6.90
N SER A 65 9.85 -15.16 -7.51
CA SER A 65 11.11 -15.59 -6.91
C SER A 65 12.30 -15.05 -7.70
N VAL A 66 13.23 -14.42 -6.99
CA VAL A 66 14.46 -13.86 -7.56
C VAL A 66 15.66 -14.57 -6.98
N ALA A 67 16.50 -15.16 -7.82
CA ALA A 67 17.67 -15.91 -7.41
C ALA A 67 18.76 -14.99 -6.82
N ARG A 68 19.67 -15.59 -6.05
CA ARG A 68 20.80 -14.87 -5.43
C ARG A 68 21.60 -14.08 -6.46
N GLY A 69 21.87 -12.80 -6.15
CA GLY A 69 22.68 -11.90 -6.97
C GLY A 69 22.01 -11.41 -8.26
N VAL A 70 20.74 -11.75 -8.48
CA VAL A 70 19.99 -11.33 -9.66
C VAL A 70 19.33 -9.98 -9.42
N VAL A 71 19.48 -9.08 -10.39
CA VAL A 71 18.73 -7.81 -10.45
C VAL A 71 17.70 -7.95 -11.56
N ALA A 72 16.40 -7.85 -11.22
CA ALA A 72 15.33 -7.91 -12.20
C ALA A 72 15.46 -6.75 -13.20
N PRO A 73 15.48 -7.00 -14.52
CA PRO A 73 15.77 -5.97 -15.52
C PRO A 73 14.65 -4.94 -15.69
N GLN A 74 13.44 -5.30 -15.30
CA GLN A 74 12.25 -4.46 -15.40
C GLN A 74 11.23 -4.81 -14.31
N PRO A 75 10.30 -3.90 -13.99
CA PRO A 75 9.24 -4.19 -13.05
C PRO A 75 8.33 -5.33 -13.52
N ILE A 76 7.94 -6.21 -12.59
CA ILE A 76 6.88 -7.19 -12.82
C ILE A 76 5.56 -6.50 -12.50
N VAL A 77 4.64 -6.45 -13.46
CA VAL A 77 3.34 -5.83 -13.30
C VAL A 77 2.25 -6.91 -13.29
N ILE A 78 1.53 -6.98 -12.17
CA ILE A 78 0.42 -7.89 -11.94
C ILE A 78 -0.85 -7.05 -11.91
N THR A 79 -1.81 -7.36 -12.76
CA THR A 79 -3.09 -6.63 -12.82
C THR A 79 -4.25 -7.60 -12.58
N HIS A 80 -5.06 -7.29 -11.58
CA HIS A 80 -6.29 -8.00 -11.24
C HIS A 80 -7.50 -7.20 -11.75
N THR A 81 -8.30 -7.80 -12.65
CA THR A 81 -9.50 -7.19 -13.23
C THR A 81 -10.74 -7.81 -12.61
N LEU A 82 -11.43 -7.09 -11.72
CA LEU A 82 -12.38 -7.61 -10.75
C LEU A 82 -13.84 -7.24 -11.12
N ASN A 83 -14.28 -7.61 -12.32
CA ASN A 83 -15.57 -7.21 -12.90
C ASN A 83 -16.74 -8.22 -12.69
N GLY A 84 -16.58 -9.23 -11.82
CA GLY A 84 -17.67 -10.11 -11.45
C GLY A 84 -18.61 -9.47 -10.43
N ASP A 85 -19.82 -9.09 -10.83
CA ASP A 85 -20.80 -8.54 -9.87
C ASP A 85 -21.20 -9.59 -8.84
N GLY A 86 -21.18 -9.22 -7.55
CA GLY A 86 -21.43 -10.13 -6.44
C GLY A 86 -20.30 -11.14 -6.19
N SER A 87 -19.09 -10.88 -6.65
CA SER A 87 -17.93 -11.78 -6.48
C SER A 87 -16.98 -11.34 -5.38
N VAL A 88 -16.35 -12.32 -4.72
CA VAL A 88 -15.21 -12.10 -3.82
C VAL A 88 -13.96 -12.78 -4.38
N TYR A 89 -12.84 -12.07 -4.33
CA TYR A 89 -11.54 -12.48 -4.85
C TYR A 89 -10.49 -12.51 -3.76
N PHE A 90 -9.61 -13.50 -3.80
CA PHE A 90 -8.56 -13.72 -2.80
C PHE A 90 -7.17 -13.80 -3.44
N PRO A 91 -6.70 -12.76 -4.15
CA PRO A 91 -5.33 -12.77 -4.68
C PRO A 91 -4.32 -12.79 -3.53
N ARG A 92 -3.27 -13.60 -3.69
CA ARG A 92 -2.12 -13.63 -2.79
C ARG A 92 -0.83 -13.51 -3.59
N LEU A 93 -0.03 -12.51 -3.26
CA LEU A 93 1.27 -12.29 -3.87
C LEU A 93 2.37 -12.66 -2.87
N VAL A 94 3.27 -13.54 -3.30
CA VAL A 94 4.49 -13.87 -2.56
C VAL A 94 5.68 -13.32 -3.33
N ILE A 95 6.50 -12.48 -2.68
CA ILE A 95 7.77 -12.00 -3.23
C ILE A 95 8.90 -12.61 -2.39
N ASN A 96 9.72 -13.44 -3.03
CA ASN A 96 10.87 -14.07 -2.40
C ASN A 96 12.15 -13.61 -3.08
N ALA A 97 12.82 -12.61 -2.49
CA ALA A 97 14.07 -12.05 -2.98
C ALA A 97 15.25 -12.68 -2.22
N ALA A 98 16.02 -13.53 -2.92
CA ALA A 98 17.19 -14.18 -2.35
C ALA A 98 18.33 -13.17 -2.11
N GLU A 99 19.39 -13.62 -1.46
CA GLU A 99 20.52 -12.79 -1.03
C GLU A 99 21.12 -11.95 -2.19
N ASN A 100 21.38 -10.66 -1.95
CA ASN A 100 21.90 -9.69 -2.93
C ASN A 100 21.07 -9.56 -4.22
N SER A 101 19.78 -9.87 -4.18
CA SER A 101 18.89 -9.70 -5.33
C SER A 101 18.10 -8.39 -5.26
N GLU A 102 17.52 -7.98 -6.41
CA GLU A 102 16.67 -6.80 -6.49
C GLU A 102 15.47 -7.06 -7.39
N VAL A 103 14.28 -6.65 -6.93
CA VAL A 103 13.04 -6.75 -7.70
C VAL A 103 12.10 -5.59 -7.43
N THR A 104 11.44 -5.13 -8.48
CA THR A 104 10.30 -4.21 -8.40
C THR A 104 9.04 -4.93 -8.87
N VAL A 105 7.98 -4.89 -8.06
CA VAL A 105 6.68 -5.48 -8.37
C VAL A 105 5.60 -4.40 -8.23
N VAL A 106 4.77 -4.29 -9.26
CA VAL A 106 3.59 -3.42 -9.27
C VAL A 106 2.34 -4.30 -9.31
N GLU A 107 1.47 -4.15 -8.34
CA GLU A 107 0.19 -4.87 -8.27
C GLU A 107 -0.97 -3.88 -8.41
N ARG A 108 -1.85 -4.13 -9.39
CA ARG A 108 -2.96 -3.23 -9.71
C ARG A 108 -4.29 -3.94 -9.51
N PHE A 109 -5.22 -3.26 -8.87
CA PHE A 109 -6.59 -3.72 -8.66
C PHE A 109 -7.52 -2.75 -9.40
N ILE A 110 -8.21 -3.26 -10.43
CA ILE A 110 -9.11 -2.47 -11.27
C ILE A 110 -10.48 -3.13 -11.35
N SER A 111 -11.53 -2.34 -11.35
CA SER A 111 -12.89 -2.75 -11.68
C SER A 111 -13.68 -1.59 -12.27
N ASP A 112 -14.73 -1.89 -13.02
CA ASP A 112 -15.64 -0.89 -13.53
C ASP A 112 -16.52 -0.31 -12.40
N ASP A 113 -17.00 0.92 -12.59
CA ASP A 113 -18.01 1.51 -11.70
C ASP A 113 -19.31 0.71 -11.72
N GLY A 114 -20.03 0.70 -10.61
CA GLY A 114 -21.28 -0.04 -10.45
C GLY A 114 -21.10 -1.54 -10.14
N VAL A 115 -19.92 -2.12 -10.33
CA VAL A 115 -19.63 -3.52 -10.03
C VAL A 115 -19.46 -3.70 -8.52
N ARG A 116 -20.29 -4.56 -7.92
CA ARG A 116 -20.19 -4.92 -6.50
C ARG A 116 -19.21 -6.08 -6.34
N SER A 117 -18.02 -5.81 -5.92
CA SER A 117 -17.02 -6.84 -5.66
C SER A 117 -16.33 -6.62 -4.32
N LEU A 118 -15.77 -7.68 -3.76
CA LEU A 118 -14.86 -7.63 -2.62
C LEU A 118 -13.54 -8.27 -3.05
N VAL A 119 -12.46 -7.56 -2.84
CA VAL A 119 -11.12 -8.14 -2.98
C VAL A 119 -10.41 -8.16 -1.63
N VAL A 120 -9.81 -9.31 -1.33
CA VAL A 120 -9.05 -9.55 -0.09
C VAL A 120 -7.61 -9.89 -0.47
N PRO A 121 -6.81 -8.90 -0.91
CA PRO A 121 -5.44 -9.14 -1.33
C PRO A 121 -4.52 -9.34 -0.13
N VAL A 122 -3.54 -10.24 -0.27
CA VAL A 122 -2.48 -10.42 0.71
C VAL A 122 -1.12 -10.43 0.01
N LEU A 123 -0.19 -9.63 0.52
CA LEU A 123 1.21 -9.66 0.14
C LEU A 123 2.05 -10.26 1.25
N ASP A 124 2.89 -11.24 0.92
CA ASP A 124 4.00 -11.73 1.73
C ASP A 124 5.33 -11.42 1.02
N ALA A 125 6.06 -10.41 1.46
CA ALA A 125 7.34 -10.02 0.88
C ALA A 125 8.50 -10.41 1.79
N ARG A 126 9.51 -11.10 1.24
CA ARG A 126 10.69 -11.52 1.97
C ARG A 126 11.94 -11.04 1.26
N ALA A 127 12.70 -10.20 1.95
CA ALA A 127 13.99 -9.71 1.50
C ALA A 127 15.10 -10.39 2.31
N ALA A 128 15.82 -11.34 1.72
CA ALA A 128 16.98 -11.96 2.32
C ALA A 128 18.13 -10.96 2.52
N GLN A 129 19.25 -11.41 3.05
CA GLN A 129 20.40 -10.53 3.32
C GLN A 129 20.79 -9.69 2.08
N SER A 130 20.88 -8.37 2.29
CA SER A 130 21.23 -7.38 1.25
C SER A 130 20.32 -7.38 0.02
N ALA A 131 19.15 -8.01 0.09
CA ALA A 131 18.17 -7.97 -0.98
C ALA A 131 17.39 -6.64 -0.97
N ARG A 132 16.90 -6.25 -2.15
CA ARG A 132 16.08 -5.05 -2.34
C ARG A 132 14.74 -5.43 -2.94
N VAL A 133 13.67 -5.12 -2.22
CA VAL A 133 12.29 -5.33 -2.68
C VAL A 133 11.59 -3.98 -2.78
N ARG A 134 11.05 -3.70 -3.96
CA ARG A 134 10.21 -2.52 -4.24
C ARG A 134 8.82 -3.00 -4.62
N TYR A 135 7.84 -2.69 -3.83
CA TYR A 135 6.45 -3.04 -4.09
C TYR A 135 5.59 -1.80 -4.20
N LEU A 136 4.70 -1.79 -5.19
CA LEU A 136 3.70 -0.74 -5.37
C LEU A 136 2.32 -1.37 -5.59
N ALA A 137 1.41 -1.15 -4.65
CA ALA A 137 -0.02 -1.46 -4.81
C ALA A 137 -0.77 -0.25 -5.36
N ILE A 138 -1.60 -0.45 -6.40
CA ILE A 138 -2.46 0.58 -6.98
C ILE A 138 -3.91 0.11 -6.94
N ASN A 139 -4.74 0.80 -6.16
CA ASN A 139 -6.18 0.58 -6.11
C ASN A 139 -6.90 1.61 -7.00
N GLU A 140 -7.47 1.12 -8.09
CA GLU A 140 -8.32 1.85 -9.04
C GLU A 140 -9.67 1.12 -9.19
N LEU A 141 -10.22 0.61 -8.09
CA LEU A 141 -11.52 -0.09 -8.07
C LEU A 141 -12.67 0.88 -8.29
N GLY A 142 -13.75 0.39 -8.90
CA GLY A 142 -14.99 1.14 -9.08
C GLY A 142 -15.73 1.46 -7.78
N ASP A 143 -16.72 2.32 -7.88
CA ASP A 143 -17.46 2.97 -6.77
C ASP A 143 -18.31 2.03 -5.89
N LYS A 144 -18.47 0.74 -6.26
CA LYS A 144 -19.21 -0.28 -5.48
C LYS A 144 -18.32 -1.42 -5.00
N SER A 145 -17.03 -1.34 -5.26
CA SER A 145 -16.08 -2.38 -4.89
C SER A 145 -15.43 -2.09 -3.54
N TRP A 146 -15.11 -3.15 -2.79
CA TRP A 146 -14.42 -3.08 -1.51
C TRP A 146 -13.08 -3.79 -1.57
N GLN A 147 -12.09 -3.21 -0.92
CA GLN A 147 -10.78 -3.83 -0.69
C GLN A 147 -10.51 -3.97 0.81
N ILE A 148 -10.14 -5.18 1.25
CA ILE A 148 -9.65 -5.41 2.61
C ILE A 148 -8.36 -6.20 2.49
N GLY A 149 -7.23 -5.51 2.50
CA GLY A 149 -5.91 -6.06 2.18
C GLY A 149 -4.92 -6.04 3.34
N GLU A 150 -3.93 -6.92 3.23
CA GLU A 150 -2.79 -7.00 4.15
C GLU A 150 -1.48 -7.10 3.36
N HIS A 151 -0.51 -6.27 3.72
CA HIS A 151 0.85 -6.33 3.21
C HIS A 151 1.79 -6.62 4.37
N ASP A 152 2.50 -7.74 4.33
CA ASP A 152 3.54 -8.09 5.31
C ASP A 152 4.89 -8.20 4.61
N SER A 153 5.89 -7.49 5.13
CA SER A 153 7.26 -7.60 4.66
C SER A 153 8.23 -7.95 5.78
N VAL A 154 9.14 -8.85 5.49
CA VAL A 154 10.23 -9.24 6.41
C VAL A 154 11.56 -8.91 5.76
N GLY A 155 12.35 -8.06 6.43
CA GLY A 155 13.69 -7.68 6.02
C GLY A 155 14.75 -8.36 6.88
N GLU A 156 15.62 -9.14 6.23
CA GLU A 156 16.79 -9.73 6.85
C GLU A 156 17.98 -8.74 6.83
N ARG A 157 19.16 -9.19 7.30
CA ARG A 157 20.34 -8.34 7.46
C ARG A 157 20.65 -7.48 6.23
N ASP A 158 20.84 -6.18 6.46
CA ASP A 158 21.21 -5.19 5.43
C ASP A 158 20.25 -5.13 4.23
N SER A 159 19.04 -5.68 4.35
CA SER A 159 18.01 -5.61 3.31
C SER A 159 17.40 -4.21 3.20
N ASP A 160 16.80 -3.89 2.06
CA ASP A 160 16.12 -2.62 1.82
C ASP A 160 14.76 -2.87 1.15
N THR A 161 13.68 -2.50 1.83
CA THR A 161 12.31 -2.68 1.33
C THR A 161 11.60 -1.34 1.15
N LEU A 162 10.83 -1.21 0.08
CA LEU A 162 9.88 -0.11 -0.13
C LEU A 162 8.50 -0.71 -0.36
N LEU A 163 7.55 -0.37 0.50
CA LEU A 163 6.13 -0.68 0.35
C LEU A 163 5.37 0.60 0.01
N ALA A 164 4.92 0.70 -1.23
CA ALA A 164 4.19 1.86 -1.71
C ALA A 164 2.72 1.50 -1.96
N THR A 165 1.80 2.40 -1.63
CA THR A 165 0.36 2.25 -1.88
C THR A 165 -0.21 3.51 -2.51
N VAL A 166 -0.94 3.35 -3.60
CA VAL A 166 -1.77 4.41 -4.20
C VAL A 166 -3.21 3.95 -4.17
N ALA A 167 -4.08 4.62 -3.41
CA ALA A 167 -5.49 4.28 -3.26
C ALA A 167 -6.37 5.43 -3.77
N LEU A 168 -7.00 5.21 -4.90
CA LEU A 168 -7.87 6.18 -5.58
C LEU A 168 -9.29 5.68 -5.77
N GLY A 169 -9.54 4.37 -5.63
CA GLY A 169 -10.80 3.71 -5.93
C GLY A 169 -11.41 2.95 -4.74
N GLY A 170 -12.55 2.29 -5.03
CA GLY A 170 -13.34 1.54 -4.07
C GLY A 170 -14.28 2.39 -3.22
N ASP A 171 -15.44 1.86 -2.86
CA ASP A 171 -16.34 2.46 -1.87
C ASP A 171 -15.70 2.39 -0.46
N TYR A 172 -15.07 1.25 -0.17
CA TYR A 172 -14.28 1.04 1.05
C TYR A 172 -12.93 0.41 0.71
N ALA A 173 -11.85 1.00 1.22
CA ALA A 173 -10.52 0.43 1.11
C ALA A 173 -9.82 0.42 2.47
N ARG A 174 -9.58 -0.78 3.01
CA ARG A 174 -8.76 -0.99 4.21
C ARG A 174 -7.49 -1.73 3.82
N VAL A 175 -6.34 -1.17 4.17
CA VAL A 175 -5.04 -1.82 3.96
C VAL A 175 -4.22 -1.76 5.24
N SER A 176 -3.80 -2.94 5.72
CA SER A 176 -2.85 -3.10 6.81
C SER A 176 -1.46 -3.37 6.21
N THR A 177 -0.47 -2.56 6.56
CA THR A 177 0.91 -2.70 6.04
C THR A 177 1.89 -2.87 7.19
N ALA A 178 2.49 -4.04 7.30
CA ALA A 178 3.51 -4.37 8.30
C ALA A 178 4.89 -4.49 7.66
N ALA A 179 5.87 -3.80 8.22
CA ALA A 179 7.28 -3.95 7.87
C ALA A 179 8.06 -4.43 9.10
N ARG A 180 8.62 -5.64 9.01
CA ARG A 180 9.32 -6.31 10.10
C ARG A 180 10.82 -6.37 9.81
N LEU A 181 11.58 -5.58 10.54
CA LEU A 181 13.04 -5.46 10.41
C LEU A 181 13.69 -6.47 11.36
N ARG A 182 13.92 -7.70 10.88
CA ARG A 182 14.44 -8.82 11.66
C ARG A 182 15.95 -8.94 11.59
N GLY A 183 16.58 -8.46 10.55
CA GLY A 183 18.04 -8.47 10.39
C GLY A 183 18.69 -7.14 10.79
N GLN A 184 19.88 -7.21 11.38
CA GLN A 184 20.67 -6.01 11.69
C GLN A 184 20.92 -5.17 10.43
N GLY A 185 20.76 -3.84 10.54
CA GLY A 185 21.01 -2.92 9.43
C GLY A 185 19.92 -2.93 8.35
N SER A 186 18.83 -3.68 8.51
CA SER A 186 17.73 -3.64 7.56
C SER A 186 17.05 -2.29 7.54
N ASN A 187 16.57 -1.91 6.36
CA ASN A 187 15.92 -0.63 6.09
C ASN A 187 14.56 -0.85 5.45
N THR A 188 13.57 -0.06 5.82
CA THR A 188 12.25 -0.05 5.19
C THR A 188 11.73 1.36 4.98
N ARG A 189 11.05 1.57 3.85
CA ARG A 189 10.22 2.75 3.62
C ARG A 189 8.79 2.32 3.31
N GLN A 190 7.85 3.02 3.93
CA GLN A 190 6.42 2.87 3.64
C GLN A 190 5.90 4.20 3.12
N VAL A 191 5.40 4.23 1.89
CA VAL A 191 4.85 5.46 1.31
C VAL A 191 3.43 5.24 0.81
N ALA A 192 2.54 6.21 1.03
CA ALA A 192 1.20 6.12 0.47
C ALA A 192 0.65 7.47 0.02
N LEU A 193 -0.04 7.40 -1.11
CA LEU A 193 -0.93 8.43 -1.63
C LEU A 193 -2.35 7.86 -1.62
N TYR A 194 -3.27 8.54 -0.95
CA TYR A 194 -4.69 8.16 -0.99
C TYR A 194 -5.58 9.38 -1.13
N PHE A 195 -6.61 9.25 -1.98
CA PHE A 195 -7.57 10.30 -2.19
C PHE A 195 -8.98 9.72 -2.23
N ALA A 196 -9.80 10.09 -1.24
CA ALA A 196 -11.20 9.68 -1.14
C ALA A 196 -12.13 10.84 -1.51
N GLY A 197 -13.15 10.57 -2.30
CA GLY A 197 -14.20 11.52 -2.69
C GLY A 197 -15.59 10.88 -2.60
N GLY A 198 -16.65 11.69 -2.74
CA GLY A 198 -18.02 11.22 -2.57
C GLY A 198 -18.29 10.69 -1.15
N THR A 199 -18.65 9.41 -1.05
CA THR A 199 -18.90 8.71 0.22
C THR A 199 -17.81 7.69 0.59
N GLN A 200 -16.71 7.65 -0.15
CA GLN A 200 -15.64 6.68 0.02
C GLN A 200 -15.04 6.72 1.43
N MET A 201 -14.58 5.57 1.89
CA MET A 201 -13.83 5.46 3.14
C MET A 201 -12.52 4.71 2.93
N HIS A 202 -11.39 5.33 3.33
CA HIS A 202 -10.07 4.71 3.32
C HIS A 202 -9.56 4.52 4.76
N ASP A 203 -9.21 3.28 5.15
CA ASP A 203 -8.66 2.91 6.46
C ASP A 203 -7.25 2.30 6.28
N PHE A 204 -6.21 3.03 6.68
CA PHE A 204 -4.82 2.56 6.60
C PHE A 204 -4.27 2.25 7.98
N ARG A 205 -3.68 1.07 8.12
CA ARG A 205 -3.02 0.64 9.34
C ARG A 205 -1.58 0.27 9.03
N THR A 206 -0.64 0.75 9.84
CA THR A 206 0.78 0.49 9.61
C THR A 206 1.47 -0.02 10.86
N LEU A 207 2.41 -0.94 10.65
CA LEU A 207 3.34 -1.41 11.66
C LEU A 207 4.77 -1.27 11.11
N GLN A 208 5.61 -0.57 11.87
CA GLN A 208 7.06 -0.52 11.68
C GLN A 208 7.68 -1.26 12.87
N GLU A 209 8.03 -2.55 12.69
CA GLU A 209 8.56 -3.40 13.77
C GLU A 209 10.08 -3.55 13.66
N HIS A 210 10.78 -3.02 14.66
CA HIS A 210 12.23 -3.12 14.78
C HIS A 210 12.59 -4.23 15.77
N ALA A 211 13.03 -5.38 15.25
CA ALA A 211 13.39 -6.56 16.03
C ALA A 211 14.91 -6.84 16.05
N ALA A 212 15.72 -6.00 15.40
CA ALA A 212 17.18 -6.13 15.32
C ALA A 212 17.88 -4.77 15.47
N PRO A 213 19.18 -4.75 15.83
CA PRO A 213 19.92 -3.51 16.02
C PRO A 213 20.15 -2.72 14.72
N ARG A 214 20.28 -1.38 14.83
CA ARG A 214 20.64 -0.45 13.76
C ARG A 214 19.72 -0.55 12.54
N THR A 215 18.46 -0.81 12.76
CA THR A 215 17.43 -0.85 11.74
C THR A 215 16.85 0.55 11.49
N THR A 216 16.41 0.82 10.27
CA THR A 216 15.85 2.12 9.90
C THR A 216 14.48 1.94 9.26
N SER A 217 13.50 2.73 9.71
CA SER A 217 12.21 2.84 9.05
C SER A 217 11.80 4.29 8.84
N ASP A 218 11.22 4.56 7.67
CA ASP A 218 10.63 5.85 7.34
C ASP A 218 9.25 5.65 6.70
N LEU A 219 8.24 6.38 7.21
CA LEU A 219 6.89 6.32 6.70
C LEU A 219 6.41 7.71 6.29
N LEU A 220 5.96 7.84 5.05
CA LEU A 220 5.30 9.03 4.53
C LEU A 220 3.95 8.68 3.91
N PHE A 221 2.87 8.96 4.62
CA PHE A 221 1.50 8.77 4.16
C PHE A 221 0.82 10.13 3.98
N LYS A 222 0.38 10.41 2.76
CA LYS A 222 -0.36 11.63 2.43
C LYS A 222 -1.74 11.30 1.88
N GLY A 223 -2.75 11.90 2.47
CA GLY A 223 -4.15 11.72 2.09
C GLY A 223 -4.85 13.04 1.77
N ALA A 224 -5.88 12.96 0.94
CA ALA A 224 -6.87 14.02 0.80
C ALA A 224 -8.28 13.43 0.83
N VAL A 225 -9.22 14.14 1.41
CA VAL A 225 -10.63 13.78 1.49
C VAL A 225 -11.50 14.95 1.05
N GLN A 226 -12.48 14.68 0.19
CA GLN A 226 -13.46 15.69 -0.28
C GLN A 226 -14.89 15.17 -0.14
N ASP A 227 -15.87 16.04 -0.37
CA ASP A 227 -17.30 15.78 -0.27
C ASP A 227 -17.68 15.30 1.15
N THR A 228 -18.15 14.07 1.34
CA THR A 228 -18.44 13.42 2.62
C THR A 228 -17.54 12.22 2.90
N ALA A 229 -16.47 12.07 2.12
CA ALA A 229 -15.53 10.96 2.25
C ALA A 229 -14.78 11.01 3.58
N LYS A 230 -14.29 9.83 3.97
CA LYS A 230 -13.59 9.65 5.25
C LYS A 230 -12.25 8.95 5.04
N SER A 231 -11.28 9.31 5.87
CA SER A 231 -10.04 8.52 5.99
C SER A 231 -9.65 8.32 7.45
N VAL A 232 -9.14 7.13 7.74
CA VAL A 232 -8.55 6.78 9.04
C VAL A 232 -7.14 6.28 8.80
N TYR A 233 -6.20 6.78 9.57
CA TYR A 233 -4.85 6.27 9.63
C TYR A 233 -4.52 5.86 11.06
N THR A 234 -4.06 4.62 11.26
CA THR A 234 -3.56 4.13 12.54
C THR A 234 -2.15 3.58 12.33
N GLY A 235 -1.16 4.17 12.96
CA GLY A 235 0.22 3.74 12.87
C GLY A 235 0.76 3.22 14.19
N LEU A 236 1.64 2.22 14.14
CA LEU A 236 2.41 1.75 15.27
C LEU A 236 3.88 1.61 14.87
N ILE A 237 4.76 2.30 15.60
CA ILE A 237 6.19 2.00 15.62
C ILE A 237 6.45 1.14 16.86
N LYS A 238 6.94 -0.08 16.65
CA LYS A 238 7.34 -1.00 17.73
C LYS A 238 8.84 -1.25 17.68
N ILE A 239 9.54 -0.90 18.75
CA ILE A 239 10.99 -1.08 18.87
C ILE A 239 11.28 -2.00 20.06
N HIS A 240 11.73 -3.22 19.75
CA HIS A 240 12.06 -4.23 20.76
C HIS A 240 13.34 -3.88 21.55
N ASN A 241 13.49 -4.46 22.73
CA ASN A 241 14.59 -4.19 23.65
C ASN A 241 15.99 -4.43 23.03
N ASN A 242 16.12 -5.38 22.12
CA ASN A 242 17.37 -5.69 21.43
C ASN A 242 17.65 -4.80 20.20
N ALA A 243 16.71 -3.96 19.78
CA ALA A 243 16.81 -3.13 18.57
C ALA A 243 17.54 -1.78 18.82
N LYS A 244 18.68 -1.84 19.50
CA LYS A 244 19.49 -0.65 19.82
C LYS A 244 20.05 0.03 18.58
N GLY A 245 20.16 1.36 18.64
CA GLY A 245 20.67 2.18 17.55
C GLY A 245 19.71 2.29 16.37
N SER A 246 18.44 1.92 16.53
CA SER A 246 17.43 2.03 15.48
C SER A 246 16.94 3.46 15.30
N VAL A 247 16.52 3.76 14.06
CA VAL A 247 15.96 5.05 13.64
C VAL A 247 14.59 4.82 13.03
N ALA A 248 13.55 5.46 13.56
CA ALA A 248 12.18 5.28 13.09
C ALA A 248 11.43 6.61 12.99
N TYR A 249 10.95 6.93 11.79
CA TYR A 249 10.14 8.11 11.54
C TYR A 249 8.80 7.72 10.93
N GLN A 250 7.74 8.45 11.33
CA GLN A 250 6.39 8.27 10.82
C GLN A 250 5.76 9.62 10.57
N THR A 251 5.40 9.90 9.32
CA THR A 251 4.72 11.13 8.92
C THR A 251 3.39 10.79 8.25
N ASN A 252 2.27 11.27 8.82
CA ASN A 252 0.97 11.20 8.18
C ASN A 252 0.37 12.60 8.06
N ARG A 253 0.00 13.00 6.84
CA ARG A 253 -0.62 14.30 6.56
C ARG A 253 -1.89 14.11 5.75
N ASN A 254 -2.97 14.74 6.18
CA ASN A 254 -4.27 14.68 5.50
C ASN A 254 -4.80 16.08 5.23
N LEU A 255 -5.24 16.30 3.99
CA LEU A 255 -6.00 17.48 3.58
C LEU A 255 -7.49 17.19 3.61
N THR A 256 -8.27 18.04 4.28
CA THR A 256 -9.72 18.05 4.22
C THR A 256 -10.15 19.15 3.25
N LEU A 257 -10.76 18.77 2.12
CA LEU A 257 -11.05 19.68 1.01
C LEU A 257 -12.50 20.18 1.03
N SER A 258 -13.36 19.62 1.86
CA SER A 258 -14.78 19.96 1.99
C SER A 258 -15.23 19.93 3.45
N HIS A 259 -16.26 20.69 3.81
CA HIS A 259 -16.81 20.71 5.16
C HIS A 259 -17.36 19.36 5.65
N GLY A 260 -17.84 18.51 4.74
CA GLY A 260 -18.36 17.17 5.06
C GLY A 260 -17.26 16.09 5.15
N ALA A 261 -16.07 16.39 4.66
CA ALA A 261 -14.96 15.47 4.64
C ALA A 261 -14.32 15.33 6.04
N TRP A 262 -13.89 14.10 6.35
CA TRP A 262 -13.32 13.81 7.66
C TRP A 262 -12.08 12.94 7.56
N ALA A 263 -11.06 13.27 8.32
CA ALA A 263 -9.84 12.47 8.42
C ALA A 263 -9.41 12.34 9.88
N GLU A 264 -8.93 11.16 10.24
CA GLU A 264 -8.35 10.87 11.56
C GLU A 264 -6.96 10.25 11.42
N SER A 265 -6.07 10.63 12.32
CA SER A 265 -4.71 10.10 12.35
C SER A 265 -4.32 9.77 13.79
N VAL A 266 -4.02 8.47 14.03
CA VAL A 266 -3.71 7.91 15.36
C VAL A 266 -2.33 7.25 15.31
N PRO A 267 -1.25 8.02 15.46
CA PRO A 267 0.10 7.47 15.57
C PRO A 267 0.37 6.94 16.98
N ASN A 268 0.96 5.74 17.08
CA ASN A 268 1.33 5.10 18.34
C ASN A 268 2.81 4.72 18.34
N LEU A 269 3.42 4.73 19.52
CA LEU A 269 4.81 4.32 19.76
C LEU A 269 4.86 3.30 20.91
N GLU A 270 5.53 2.17 20.65
CA GLU A 270 5.84 1.16 21.66
C GLU A 270 7.38 0.94 21.63
N ILE A 271 8.09 1.52 22.60
CA ILE A 271 9.56 1.58 22.59
C ILE A 271 10.09 0.93 23.86
N GLU A 272 10.79 -0.20 23.72
CA GLU A 272 11.31 -1.00 24.82
C GLU A 272 12.80 -0.71 25.15
N THR A 273 13.47 0.20 24.42
CA THR A 273 14.89 0.57 24.63
C THR A 273 15.12 2.07 24.51
N ASN A 274 16.10 2.60 25.24
CA ASN A 274 16.42 4.05 25.24
C ASN A 274 17.43 4.48 24.17
N ASP A 275 18.10 3.53 23.52
CA ASP A 275 19.12 3.80 22.51
C ASP A 275 18.51 3.81 21.10
N VAL A 276 17.66 4.79 20.84
CA VAL A 276 16.94 4.93 19.55
C VAL A 276 16.68 6.40 19.20
N LYS A 277 16.42 6.66 17.91
CA LYS A 277 15.83 7.91 17.42
C LYS A 277 14.47 7.59 16.85
N CYS A 278 13.41 8.03 17.51
CA CYS A 278 12.05 7.75 17.08
C CYS A 278 11.19 9.00 17.20
N SER A 279 10.42 9.29 16.14
CA SER A 279 9.43 10.37 16.16
C SER A 279 8.27 10.09 15.22
N HIS A 280 7.13 10.74 15.52
CA HIS A 280 6.01 10.82 14.60
C HIS A 280 5.58 12.27 14.37
N ALA A 281 5.03 12.54 13.19
CA ALA A 281 4.37 13.79 12.83
C ALA A 281 3.01 13.48 12.20
N SER A 282 1.96 14.09 12.74
CA SER A 282 0.59 13.91 12.24
C SER A 282 -0.08 15.26 12.06
N THR A 283 -0.71 15.46 10.90
CA THR A 283 -1.45 16.69 10.59
C THR A 283 -2.73 16.32 9.84
N VAL A 284 -3.84 16.90 10.29
CA VAL A 284 -5.13 16.89 9.61
C VAL A 284 -5.64 18.32 9.56
N GLY A 285 -5.97 18.82 8.38
CA GLY A 285 -6.48 20.19 8.23
C GLY A 285 -6.86 20.54 6.80
N PRO A 286 -7.48 21.71 6.61
CA PRO A 286 -7.77 22.24 5.29
C PRO A 286 -6.49 22.62 4.56
N ILE A 287 -6.65 23.03 3.31
CA ILE A 287 -5.57 23.67 2.55
C ILE A 287 -5.18 24.98 3.25
N ASP A 288 -3.90 25.26 3.25
CA ASP A 288 -3.34 26.50 3.78
C ASP A 288 -3.87 27.72 2.98
N GLU A 289 -4.62 28.58 3.64
CA GLU A 289 -5.26 29.75 3.05
C GLU A 289 -4.22 30.77 2.52
N ASP A 290 -3.05 30.88 3.14
CA ASP A 290 -1.99 31.77 2.66
C ASP A 290 -1.42 31.29 1.33
N GLN A 291 -1.33 29.98 1.11
CA GLN A 291 -0.90 29.42 -0.18
C GLN A 291 -1.95 29.70 -1.29
N LEU A 292 -3.22 29.52 -0.98
CA LEU A 292 -4.31 29.85 -1.93
C LEU A 292 -4.30 31.35 -2.24
N PHE A 293 -4.29 32.21 -1.22
CA PHE A 293 -4.26 33.66 -1.38
C PHE A 293 -3.06 34.13 -2.22
N TYR A 294 -1.87 33.54 -1.99
CA TYR A 294 -0.69 33.86 -2.79
C TYR A 294 -0.90 33.58 -4.29
N LEU A 295 -1.43 32.41 -4.63
CA LEU A 295 -1.70 32.04 -6.03
C LEU A 295 -2.80 32.92 -6.65
N GLU A 296 -3.88 33.16 -5.94
CA GLU A 296 -4.99 34.00 -6.38
C GLU A 296 -4.58 35.46 -6.58
N SER A 297 -3.73 36.01 -5.68
CA SER A 297 -3.17 37.35 -5.80
C SER A 297 -2.27 37.53 -7.05
N ARG A 298 -1.79 36.41 -7.62
CA ARG A 298 -1.04 36.37 -8.88
C ARG A 298 -1.93 36.12 -10.10
N GLY A 299 -3.25 36.12 -9.93
CA GLY A 299 -4.23 35.96 -11.01
C GLY A 299 -4.56 34.51 -11.37
N VAL A 300 -4.17 33.54 -10.53
CA VAL A 300 -4.59 32.15 -10.69
C VAL A 300 -6.04 32.03 -10.25
N ASN A 301 -6.88 31.38 -11.08
CA ASN A 301 -8.27 31.10 -10.71
C ASN A 301 -8.32 30.22 -9.44
N PRO A 302 -9.27 30.45 -8.49
CA PRO A 302 -9.36 29.69 -7.23
C PRO A 302 -9.36 28.16 -7.41
N ASP A 303 -10.14 27.61 -8.35
CA ASP A 303 -10.20 26.16 -8.62
C ASP A 303 -8.84 25.61 -9.09
N VAL A 304 -8.14 26.41 -9.91
CA VAL A 304 -6.80 26.06 -10.40
C VAL A 304 -5.78 26.17 -9.26
N ALA A 305 -5.87 27.17 -8.38
CA ALA A 305 -5.02 27.34 -7.23
C ALA A 305 -5.14 26.14 -6.26
N GLN A 306 -6.37 25.76 -5.91
CA GLN A 306 -6.65 24.58 -5.10
C GLN A 306 -6.04 23.31 -5.72
N ARG A 307 -6.27 23.09 -7.02
CA ARG A 307 -5.72 21.95 -7.75
C ARG A 307 -4.18 21.92 -7.69
N LEU A 308 -3.53 23.06 -7.89
CA LEU A 308 -2.07 23.15 -7.85
C LEU A 308 -1.52 22.80 -6.47
N VAL A 309 -2.14 23.29 -5.39
CA VAL A 309 -1.73 23.00 -4.03
C VAL A 309 -1.89 21.51 -3.70
N VAL A 310 -3.03 20.90 -4.04
CA VAL A 310 -3.26 19.48 -3.77
C VAL A 310 -2.33 18.58 -4.60
N LEU A 311 -2.08 18.92 -5.87
CA LEU A 311 -1.12 18.16 -6.68
C LEU A 311 0.31 18.30 -6.14
N GLY A 312 0.73 19.51 -5.76
CA GLY A 312 2.02 19.74 -5.13
C GLY A 312 2.17 19.01 -3.78
N PHE A 313 1.09 18.92 -3.02
CA PHE A 313 1.07 18.13 -1.77
C PHE A 313 1.39 16.65 -2.02
N PHE A 314 0.89 16.05 -3.11
CA PHE A 314 1.15 14.66 -3.45
C PHE A 314 2.47 14.42 -4.19
N ASP A 315 3.07 15.43 -4.81
CA ASP A 315 4.30 15.29 -5.60
C ASP A 315 5.46 14.70 -4.76
N GLU A 316 5.52 14.95 -3.44
CA GLU A 316 6.52 14.35 -2.55
C GLU A 316 6.41 12.82 -2.44
N VAL A 317 5.19 12.27 -2.45
CA VAL A 317 4.96 10.81 -2.47
C VAL A 317 5.21 10.25 -3.87
N LEU A 318 4.69 10.93 -4.90
CA LEU A 318 4.86 10.49 -6.30
C LEU A 318 6.34 10.38 -6.69
N ALA A 319 7.20 11.27 -6.18
CA ALA A 319 8.65 11.22 -6.40
C ALA A 319 9.34 10.02 -5.71
N GLN A 320 8.68 9.37 -4.74
CA GLN A 320 9.23 8.22 -4.01
C GLN A 320 8.70 6.87 -4.53
N LEU A 321 7.79 6.86 -5.52
CA LEU A 321 7.29 5.62 -6.09
C LEU A 321 8.41 4.85 -6.80
N PRO A 322 8.39 3.50 -6.72
CA PRO A 322 9.47 2.67 -7.26
C PRO A 322 9.52 2.63 -8.80
N VAL A 323 8.49 3.09 -9.48
CA VAL A 323 8.39 3.15 -10.95
C VAL A 323 8.06 4.57 -11.36
N GLY A 324 9.08 5.32 -11.74
CA GLY A 324 8.96 6.76 -12.05
C GLY A 324 7.97 7.07 -13.19
N ASP A 325 7.86 6.19 -14.18
CA ASP A 325 6.94 6.36 -15.32
C ASP A 325 5.46 6.34 -14.90
N LEU A 326 5.13 5.80 -13.73
CA LEU A 326 3.78 5.81 -13.18
C LEU A 326 3.42 7.12 -12.48
N ALA A 327 4.37 7.96 -12.13
CA ALA A 327 4.11 9.20 -11.40
C ALA A 327 3.21 10.16 -12.19
N ALA A 328 3.47 10.38 -13.48
CA ALA A 328 2.68 11.26 -14.32
C ALA A 328 1.23 10.76 -14.56
N PRO A 329 0.99 9.48 -14.93
CA PRO A 329 -0.35 8.91 -14.98
C PRO A 329 -1.12 9.00 -13.67
N LEU A 330 -0.48 8.68 -12.54
CA LEU A 330 -1.13 8.74 -11.22
C LEU A 330 -1.46 10.19 -10.82
N ARG A 331 -0.55 11.14 -11.08
CA ARG A 331 -0.82 12.58 -10.90
C ARG A 331 -2.03 13.04 -11.70
N GLN A 332 -2.18 12.55 -12.95
CA GLN A 332 -3.33 12.85 -13.78
C GLN A 332 -4.63 12.25 -13.19
N ARG A 333 -4.59 11.03 -12.65
CA ARG A 333 -5.74 10.42 -11.96
C ARG A 333 -6.18 11.24 -10.74
N VAL A 334 -5.22 11.71 -9.92
CA VAL A 334 -5.52 12.61 -8.81
C VAL A 334 -6.19 13.90 -9.29
N ALA A 335 -5.69 14.51 -10.37
CA ALA A 335 -6.27 15.72 -10.96
C ALA A 335 -7.70 15.50 -11.52
N GLN A 336 -7.97 14.34 -12.10
CA GLN A 336 -9.31 13.96 -12.56
C GLN A 336 -10.28 13.80 -11.40
N LYS A 337 -9.83 13.18 -10.30
CA LYS A 337 -10.65 12.98 -9.11
C LYS A 337 -11.02 14.30 -8.43
N LEU A 338 -10.12 15.26 -8.38
CA LEU A 338 -10.39 16.62 -7.91
C LEU A 338 -11.50 17.32 -8.71
N SER A 339 -11.51 17.15 -10.04
CA SER A 339 -12.49 17.83 -10.90
C SER A 339 -13.91 17.20 -10.86
N ILE A 340 -14.06 15.99 -10.31
CA ILE A 340 -15.38 15.36 -10.15
C ILE A 340 -16.10 15.92 -8.92
N GLY A 341 -15.39 16.24 -7.83
CA GLY A 341 -15.94 16.84 -6.63
C GLY A 341 -16.57 18.23 -6.83
N ASP A 342 -16.04 19.01 -7.76
CA ASP A 342 -16.56 20.36 -8.08
C ASP A 342 -17.94 20.37 -8.77
N ARG A 343 -18.55 19.22 -9.05
CA ARG A 343 -19.83 19.09 -9.79
C ARG A 343 -21.00 18.62 -8.93
N SER A 344 -20.81 18.43 -7.65
CA SER A 344 -21.86 18.00 -6.68
C SER A 344 -22.18 19.17 -5.66
#